data_610e419b60147628c23f7410adbfb3e1
#
_entry.id   610e419b60147628c23f7410adbfb3e1
#
_cell.length_a   1.000
_cell.length_b   1.000
_cell.length_c   1.000
_cell.angle_alpha   90.00
_cell.angle_beta   90.00
_cell.angle_gamma   90.00
#
_symmetry.space_group_name_H-M   'P 1'
#
loop_
_entity.id
_entity.type
_entity.pdbx_description
1 polymer ?
#
loop_
_entity_poly.entity_id
_entity_poly.type
_entity_poly.pdbx_seq_one_letter_code
_entity_poly.pdbx_strand_id
1 'polypeptide(L)' 'MPRHQILPFVDPDSNLDLATAAILDVAYDRALAELHDRGPDSVREAIARRIVILASAGERDPNRLCDRALVAVGFLPQ' A
#
# COMPACT_ATOMS: atom_id res chain seq x y z
N MET A 1 17.52 7.76 -6.84
CA MET A 1 16.66 8.17 -5.72
C MET A 1 15.85 7.00 -5.21
N PRO A 2 16.02 6.60 -3.99
CA PRO A 2 15.26 5.47 -3.49
C PRO A 2 13.78 5.80 -3.41
N ARG A 3 12.97 4.87 -3.85
CA ARG A 3 11.52 4.94 -3.73
C ARG A 3 11.07 3.93 -2.71
N HIS A 4 9.98 4.26 -2.04
CA HIS A 4 9.35 3.28 -1.18
C HIS A 4 8.83 2.16 -2.07
N GLN A 5 9.14 0.92 -1.72
CA GLN A 5 8.74 -0.23 -2.51
C GLN A 5 7.90 -1.17 -1.67
N ILE A 6 6.87 -1.70 -2.29
CA ILE A 6 5.98 -2.64 -1.64
C ILE A 6 6.38 -4.09 -1.90
N LEU A 7 7.31 -4.32 -2.84
CA LEU A 7 7.69 -5.67 -3.23
C LEU A 7 8.08 -6.58 -2.07
N PRO A 8 8.78 -6.09 -1.03
CA PRO A 8 9.11 -6.96 0.11
C PRO A 8 7.90 -7.51 0.86
N PHE A 9 6.72 -6.90 0.66
CA PHE A 9 5.49 -7.32 1.32
C PHE A 9 4.62 -8.19 0.42
N VAL A 10 5.05 -8.43 -0.81
CA VAL A 10 4.31 -9.26 -1.76
C VAL A 10 4.79 -10.69 -1.64
N ASP A 11 3.85 -11.60 -1.41
CA ASP A 11 4.15 -13.02 -1.35
C ASP A 11 4.50 -13.51 -2.76
N PRO A 12 5.63 -14.18 -2.96
CA PRO A 12 5.97 -14.71 -4.29
C PRO A 12 4.95 -15.71 -4.83
N ASP A 13 4.16 -16.33 -3.94
CA ASP A 13 3.12 -17.26 -4.37
C ASP A 13 1.78 -16.58 -4.65
N SER A 14 1.71 -15.24 -4.52
CA SER A 14 0.48 -14.50 -4.77
C SER A 14 0.22 -14.41 -6.27
N ASN A 15 -1.02 -14.05 -6.63
CA ASN A 15 -1.42 -13.88 -8.02
C ASN A 15 -1.05 -12.49 -8.57
N LEU A 16 -0.25 -11.73 -7.84
CA LEU A 16 0.10 -10.38 -8.24
C LEU A 16 1.23 -10.41 -9.26
N ASP A 17 0.99 -9.80 -10.42
CA ASP A 17 2.00 -9.71 -11.48
C ASP A 17 2.77 -8.38 -11.38
N LEU A 18 3.71 -8.17 -12.32
CA LEU A 18 4.52 -6.95 -12.31
C LEU A 18 3.69 -5.69 -12.53
N ALA A 19 2.66 -5.76 -13.37
CA ALA A 19 1.80 -4.61 -13.60
C ALA A 19 1.05 -4.24 -12.32
N THR A 20 0.56 -5.24 -11.61
CA THR A 20 -0.11 -5.03 -10.33
C THR A 20 0.87 -4.50 -9.29
N ALA A 21 2.09 -5.04 -9.25
CA ALA A 21 3.09 -4.56 -8.32
C ALA A 21 3.39 -3.07 -8.52
N ALA A 22 3.40 -2.59 -9.76
CA ALA A 22 3.58 -1.18 -10.05
C ALA A 22 2.43 -0.34 -9.48
N ILE A 23 1.21 -0.84 -9.59
CA ILE A 23 0.04 -0.17 -8.99
C ILE A 23 0.18 -0.10 -7.46
N LEU A 24 0.64 -1.19 -6.85
CA LEU A 24 0.83 -1.22 -5.41
C LEU A 24 1.89 -0.22 -4.96
N ASP A 25 2.98 -0.09 -5.72
CA ASP A 25 4.01 0.89 -5.39
C ASP A 25 3.47 2.31 -5.43
N VAL A 26 2.67 2.64 -6.44
CA VAL A 26 2.04 3.96 -6.55
C VAL A 26 1.13 4.21 -5.36
N ALA A 27 0.31 3.23 -5.00
CA ALA A 27 -0.61 3.36 -3.88
C ALA A 27 0.16 3.57 -2.57
N TYR A 28 1.23 2.82 -2.37
CA TYR A 28 2.05 2.93 -1.18
C TYR A 28 2.73 4.29 -1.10
N ASP A 29 3.32 4.77 -2.20
CA ASP A 29 3.95 6.08 -2.24
C ASP A 29 2.95 7.18 -1.89
N ARG A 30 1.71 7.09 -2.43
CA ARG A 30 0.67 8.06 -2.12
C ARG A 30 0.28 8.04 -0.66
N ALA A 31 0.14 6.85 -0.09
CA ALA A 31 -0.22 6.71 1.31
C ALA A 31 0.85 7.32 2.22
N LEU A 32 2.12 7.06 1.92
CA LEU A 32 3.21 7.64 2.69
C LEU A 32 3.28 9.15 2.53
N ALA A 33 2.96 9.66 1.35
CA ALA A 33 2.91 11.10 1.12
C ALA A 33 1.81 11.75 1.96
N GLU A 34 0.65 11.10 2.09
CA GLU A 34 -0.42 11.61 2.94
C GLU A 34 0.00 11.67 4.41
N LEU A 35 0.83 10.73 4.84
CA LEU A 35 1.38 10.72 6.18
C LEU A 35 2.52 11.72 6.35
N HIS A 36 3.00 12.33 5.26
CA HIS A 36 4.18 13.20 5.26
C HIS A 36 5.38 12.50 5.90
N ASP A 37 5.51 11.20 5.64
CA ASP A 37 6.55 10.35 6.21
C ASP A 37 6.57 10.37 7.74
N ARG A 38 5.45 10.69 8.36
CA ARG A 38 5.30 10.61 9.80
C ARG A 38 4.88 9.21 10.20
N GLY A 39 5.05 8.93 11.44
CA GLY A 39 4.59 7.69 11.99
C GLY A 39 5.69 6.64 12.02
N PRO A 40 5.55 5.68 12.91
CA PRO A 40 6.54 4.62 13.08
C PRO A 40 6.51 3.63 11.92
N ASP A 41 7.58 2.86 11.81
CA ASP A 41 7.70 1.84 10.77
C ASP A 41 6.54 0.83 10.82
N SER A 42 6.01 0.57 12.02
CA SER A 42 4.87 -0.34 12.16
C SER A 42 3.64 0.15 11.39
N VAL A 43 3.41 1.46 11.35
CA VAL A 43 2.28 2.03 10.59
C VAL A 43 2.52 1.89 9.10
N ARG A 44 3.74 2.18 8.64
CA ARG A 44 4.09 2.04 7.23
C ARG A 44 3.94 0.59 6.78
N GLU A 45 4.40 -0.34 7.60
CA GLU A 45 4.29 -1.76 7.32
C GLU A 45 2.84 -2.20 7.27
N ALA A 46 2.00 -1.71 8.20
CA ALA A 46 0.58 -2.01 8.20
C ALA A 46 -0.09 -1.50 6.92
N ILE A 47 0.27 -0.32 6.46
CA ILE A 47 -0.25 0.24 5.21
C ILE A 47 0.12 -0.66 4.05
N ALA A 48 1.39 -1.05 3.94
CA ALA A 48 1.85 -1.90 2.85
C ALA A 48 1.10 -3.23 2.83
N ARG A 49 0.95 -3.86 3.99
CA ARG A 49 0.24 -5.13 4.09
C ARG A 49 -1.22 -5.00 3.71
N ARG A 50 -1.86 -3.91 4.13
CA ARG A 50 -3.27 -3.70 3.80
C ARG A 50 -3.45 -3.49 2.30
N ILE A 51 -2.53 -2.76 1.67
CA ILE A 51 -2.58 -2.56 0.22
C ILE A 51 -2.48 -3.91 -0.49
N VAL A 52 -1.57 -4.78 -0.06
CA VAL A 52 -1.43 -6.11 -0.66
C VAL A 52 -2.70 -6.93 -0.48
N ILE A 53 -3.29 -6.89 0.71
CA ILE A 53 -4.52 -7.63 0.99
C ILE A 53 -5.65 -7.16 0.07
N LEU A 54 -5.81 -5.85 -0.07
CA LEU A 54 -6.86 -5.28 -0.92
C LEU A 54 -6.64 -5.64 -2.38
N ALA A 55 -5.40 -5.59 -2.86
CA ALA A 55 -5.09 -5.97 -4.23
C ALA A 55 -5.35 -7.45 -4.46
N SER A 56 -5.05 -8.30 -3.49
CA SER A 56 -5.32 -9.72 -3.58
C SER A 56 -6.82 -10.01 -3.65
N ALA A 57 -7.63 -9.13 -3.07
CA ALA A 57 -9.09 -9.22 -3.14
C ALA A 57 -9.66 -8.66 -4.45
N GLY A 58 -8.82 -8.10 -5.31
CA GLY A 58 -9.24 -7.63 -6.62
C GLY A 58 -9.17 -6.13 -6.85
N GLU A 59 -8.83 -5.33 -5.83
CA GLU A 59 -8.75 -3.88 -6.01
C GLU A 59 -7.51 -3.53 -6.83
N ARG A 60 -7.68 -2.68 -7.84
CA ARG A 60 -6.57 -2.29 -8.73
C ARG A 60 -6.42 -0.78 -8.88
N ASP A 61 -7.33 0.01 -8.29
CA ASP A 61 -7.26 1.48 -8.35
C ASP A 61 -6.29 1.96 -7.27
N PRO A 62 -5.16 2.59 -7.64
CA PRO A 62 -4.19 3.02 -6.64
C PRO A 62 -4.76 4.04 -5.65
N ASN A 63 -5.71 4.88 -6.08
CA ASN A 63 -6.33 5.84 -5.17
C ASN A 63 -7.17 5.12 -4.11
N ARG A 64 -7.93 4.11 -4.51
CA ARG A 64 -8.73 3.34 -3.55
C ARG A 64 -7.86 2.52 -2.63
N LEU A 65 -6.80 1.92 -3.16
CA LEU A 65 -5.85 1.18 -2.34
C LEU A 65 -5.25 2.09 -1.27
N CYS A 66 -4.83 3.28 -1.67
CA CYS A 66 -4.27 4.26 -0.76
C CYS A 66 -5.29 4.65 0.33
N ASP A 67 -6.49 5.07 -0.10
CA ASP A 67 -7.51 5.55 0.84
C ASP A 67 -7.92 4.47 1.82
N ARG A 68 -8.18 3.26 1.33
CA ARG A 68 -8.62 2.16 2.19
C ARG A 68 -7.54 1.73 3.17
N ALA A 69 -6.28 1.76 2.73
CA ALA A 69 -5.18 1.43 3.62
C ALA A 69 -5.04 2.47 4.73
N LEU A 70 -5.20 3.76 4.39
CA LEU A 70 -5.14 4.83 5.38
C LEU A 70 -6.30 4.75 6.36
N VAL A 71 -7.49 4.39 5.89
CA VAL A 71 -8.64 4.15 6.78
C VAL A 71 -8.35 3.00 7.73
N ALA A 72 -7.76 1.93 7.22
CA ALA A 72 -7.48 0.74 8.03
C ALA A 72 -6.51 1.00 9.16
N VAL A 73 -5.58 1.95 8.99
CA VAL A 73 -4.64 2.31 10.05
C VAL A 73 -5.12 3.50 10.89
N GLY A 74 -6.33 3.99 10.63
CA GLY A 74 -6.93 5.05 11.42
C GLY A 74 -6.52 6.46 11.04
N PHE A 75 -5.82 6.63 9.92
CA PHE A 75 -5.37 7.96 9.49
C PHE A 75 -6.51 8.76 8.88
N LEU A 76 -7.38 8.10 8.10
CA LEU A 76 -8.54 8.75 7.49
C LEU A 76 -9.82 8.21 8.13
N PRO A 77 -10.83 9.07 8.33
CA PRO A 77 -12.13 8.62 8.82
C PRO A 77 -12.86 7.81 7.75
N GLN A 78 -13.70 6.93 8.19
CA GLN A 78 -14.56 6.18 7.28
C GLN A 78 -15.70 7.04 6.80
#